data_238a39e8649643e4817e5458367e63ac
#
_entry.id   238a39e8649643e4817e5458367e63ac
#
_cell.length_a   1.000
_cell.length_b   1.000
_cell.length_c   1.000
_cell.angle_alpha   90.00
_cell.angle_beta   90.00
_cell.angle_gamma   90.00
#
_symmetry.space_group_name_H-M   'P 1'
#
loop_
_entity.id
_entity.type
_entity.pdbx_description
1 polymer ?
#
loop_
_entity_poly.entity_id
_entity_poly.type
_entity_poly.pdbx_seq_one_letter_code
_entity_poly.pdbx_strand_id
1 'polypeptide(L)'
;MDPLLLTLQVLLGALGVLGVAAAEPGEALTQALRFASCLLLTVGVGRLKPMGIVRLAPLGYFATLTLLVAVLFVGISPDGSEARRWLLVGPVTFQPSELMKVVVIAYLAAFFHNHLGDWQVWRPMLVIGVAAGVVVMQPNVSTALFLFALAFAIMLAAGTSLGRLLSISLSAAIIAVVVGGPYLAQYSYLADRITGFADLWGDQVDVQGTSFQASRARAALTRAGLLGIGPGRPVNVPEAATDMAAVAVGQSLGLLGMLTLVSAFVLLVARGLRIAAAARGPGALLAAGACAYVGGQAALNLLVAAGLVPVTGVPLPFVSYGFNSLVSVSIATGFVHAAFREARGQGADL
;
A
#
# COMPACT_ATOMS: atom_id res chain seq x y z
N MET A 1 9.21 8.98 -19.57
CA MET A 1 8.33 7.95 -18.98
C MET A 1 8.74 6.58 -19.51
N ASP A 2 8.74 5.60 -18.66
CA ASP A 2 9.00 4.21 -19.07
C ASP A 2 7.71 3.60 -19.67
N PRO A 3 7.72 3.14 -20.94
CA PRO A 3 6.50 2.66 -21.58
C PRO A 3 6.00 1.35 -20.98
N LEU A 4 6.91 0.46 -20.54
CA LEU A 4 6.50 -0.81 -19.93
C LEU A 4 5.77 -0.58 -18.60
N LEU A 5 6.30 0.30 -17.75
CA LEU A 5 5.62 0.62 -16.48
C LEU A 5 4.24 1.22 -16.72
N LEU A 6 4.08 2.13 -17.70
CA LEU A 6 2.78 2.71 -18.03
C LEU A 6 1.80 1.63 -18.54
N THR A 7 2.25 0.73 -19.41
CA THR A 7 1.43 -0.38 -19.91
C THR A 7 0.96 -1.28 -18.76
N LEU A 8 1.87 -1.63 -17.83
CA LEU A 8 1.52 -2.45 -16.67
C LEU A 8 0.55 -1.73 -15.71
N GLN A 9 0.71 -0.43 -15.52
CA GLN A 9 -0.25 0.37 -14.73
C GLN A 9 -1.64 0.38 -15.38
N VAL A 10 -1.70 0.58 -16.70
CA VAL A 10 -2.98 0.57 -17.43
C VAL A 10 -3.63 -0.81 -17.36
N LEU A 11 -2.85 -1.89 -17.48
CA LEU A 11 -3.36 -3.26 -17.34
C LEU A 11 -3.94 -3.49 -15.92
N LEU A 12 -3.21 -3.10 -14.88
CA LEU A 12 -3.68 -3.23 -13.48
C LEU A 12 -4.94 -2.39 -13.24
N GLY A 13 -4.99 -1.16 -13.77
CA GLY A 13 -6.18 -0.31 -13.69
C GLY A 13 -7.38 -0.89 -14.42
N ALA A 14 -7.18 -1.48 -15.61
CA ALA A 14 -8.23 -2.17 -16.35
C ALA A 14 -8.78 -3.39 -15.57
N LEU A 15 -7.89 -4.20 -14.96
CA LEU A 15 -8.30 -5.28 -14.07
C LEU A 15 -9.07 -4.75 -12.84
N GLY A 16 -8.67 -3.58 -12.32
CA GLY A 16 -9.36 -2.90 -11.22
C GLY A 16 -10.78 -2.46 -11.61
N VAL A 17 -10.93 -1.81 -12.76
CA VAL A 17 -12.26 -1.41 -13.26
C VAL A 17 -13.16 -2.64 -13.46
N LEU A 18 -12.62 -3.73 -14.00
CA LEU A 18 -13.34 -4.98 -14.19
C LEU A 18 -13.75 -5.63 -12.85
N GLY A 19 -12.84 -5.65 -11.88
CA GLY A 19 -13.13 -6.17 -10.53
C GLY A 19 -14.21 -5.35 -9.81
N VAL A 20 -14.12 -4.01 -9.90
CA VAL A 20 -15.14 -3.10 -9.33
C VAL A 20 -16.48 -3.26 -10.06
N ALA A 21 -16.48 -3.41 -11.39
CA ALA A 21 -17.71 -3.65 -12.15
C ALA A 21 -18.42 -4.97 -11.74
N ALA A 22 -17.68 -5.97 -11.29
CA ALA A 22 -18.24 -7.22 -10.80
C ALA A 22 -18.73 -7.13 -9.34
N ALA A 23 -18.04 -6.32 -8.50
CA ALA A 23 -18.40 -6.14 -7.08
C ALA A 23 -19.49 -5.09 -6.89
N GLU A 24 -19.35 -3.93 -7.55
CA GLU A 24 -20.24 -2.76 -7.45
C GLU A 24 -20.42 -2.14 -8.84
N PRO A 25 -21.34 -2.66 -9.68
CA PRO A 25 -21.47 -2.25 -11.08
C PRO A 25 -21.70 -0.76 -11.30
N GLY A 26 -22.38 -0.08 -10.35
CA GLY A 26 -22.63 1.36 -10.39
C GLY A 26 -21.37 2.22 -10.27
N GLU A 27 -20.29 1.68 -9.72
CA GLU A 27 -19.05 2.40 -9.42
C GLU A 27 -17.94 2.19 -10.48
N ALA A 28 -18.17 1.35 -11.48
CA ALA A 28 -17.20 1.05 -12.52
C ALA A 28 -16.70 2.28 -13.29
N LEU A 29 -17.63 3.18 -13.68
CA LEU A 29 -17.27 4.42 -14.36
C LEU A 29 -16.49 5.36 -13.43
N THR A 30 -16.91 5.49 -12.19
CA THR A 30 -16.22 6.29 -11.16
C THR A 30 -14.79 5.78 -10.98
N GLN A 31 -14.58 4.45 -10.90
CA GLN A 31 -13.26 3.85 -10.79
C GLN A 31 -12.40 4.15 -12.03
N ALA A 32 -12.97 4.05 -13.24
CA ALA A 32 -12.25 4.35 -14.48
C ALA A 32 -11.80 5.82 -14.53
N LEU A 33 -12.65 6.77 -14.15
CA LEU A 33 -12.34 8.20 -14.11
C LEU A 33 -11.29 8.51 -13.04
N ARG A 34 -11.41 7.92 -11.84
CA ARG A 34 -10.40 8.04 -10.76
C ARG A 34 -9.06 7.50 -11.23
N PHE A 35 -9.03 6.32 -11.87
CA PHE A 35 -7.81 5.73 -12.38
C PHE A 35 -7.17 6.62 -13.47
N ALA A 36 -7.96 7.13 -14.43
CA ALA A 36 -7.46 8.02 -15.47
C ALA A 36 -6.84 9.31 -14.89
N SER A 37 -7.51 9.93 -13.91
CA SER A 37 -6.97 11.12 -13.21
C SER A 37 -5.67 10.82 -12.46
N CYS A 38 -5.59 9.66 -11.82
CA CYS A 38 -4.40 9.20 -11.10
C CYS A 38 -3.26 8.82 -12.05
N LEU A 39 -3.55 8.32 -13.24
CA LEU A 39 -2.54 8.11 -14.29
C LEU A 39 -1.93 9.44 -14.77
N LEU A 40 -2.75 10.48 -14.93
CA LEU A 40 -2.25 11.84 -15.20
C LEU A 40 -1.38 12.36 -14.06
N LEU A 41 -1.75 12.08 -12.80
CA LEU A 41 -0.93 12.40 -11.64
C LEU A 41 0.43 11.68 -11.69
N THR A 42 0.46 10.39 -12.03
CA THR A 42 1.71 9.63 -12.24
C THR A 42 2.60 10.32 -13.28
N VAL A 43 2.02 10.75 -14.41
CA VAL A 43 2.76 11.44 -15.46
C VAL A 43 3.27 12.81 -14.97
N GLY A 44 2.45 13.55 -14.23
CA GLY A 44 2.83 14.84 -13.65
C GLY A 44 4.01 14.72 -12.68
N VAL A 45 3.92 13.82 -11.70
CA VAL A 45 4.98 13.54 -10.72
C VAL A 45 6.23 13.00 -11.43
N GLY A 46 6.07 12.11 -12.41
CA GLY A 46 7.18 11.57 -13.20
C GLY A 46 7.96 12.61 -14.02
N ARG A 47 7.41 13.82 -14.20
CA ARG A 47 8.13 14.96 -14.82
C ARG A 47 8.95 15.77 -13.82
N LEU A 48 8.76 15.59 -12.53
CA LEU A 48 9.55 16.28 -11.51
C LEU A 48 10.99 15.76 -11.49
N LYS A 49 11.90 16.57 -10.99
CA LYS A 49 13.28 16.14 -10.73
C LYS A 49 13.33 15.44 -9.37
N PRO A 50 13.98 14.27 -9.22
CA PRO A 50 14.15 13.59 -7.94
C PRO A 50 14.68 14.50 -6.82
N MET A 51 15.63 15.36 -7.13
CA MET A 51 16.16 16.34 -6.18
C MET A 51 15.09 17.35 -5.69
N GLY A 52 14.14 17.75 -6.54
CA GLY A 52 13.03 18.61 -6.15
C GLY A 52 12.10 17.92 -5.17
N ILE A 53 11.81 16.63 -5.40
CA ILE A 53 10.97 15.80 -4.53
C ILE A 53 11.57 15.70 -3.13
N VAL A 54 12.87 15.35 -3.03
CA VAL A 54 13.51 15.17 -1.72
C VAL A 54 13.72 16.49 -0.98
N ARG A 55 13.90 17.62 -1.68
CA ARG A 55 13.98 18.94 -1.03
C ARG A 55 12.67 19.31 -0.30
N LEU A 56 11.53 18.92 -0.84
CA LEU A 56 10.23 19.19 -0.25
C LEU A 56 9.80 18.12 0.78
N ALA A 57 10.51 17.00 0.86
CA ALA A 57 10.12 15.87 1.71
C ALA A 57 9.99 16.20 3.20
N PRO A 58 10.89 17.00 3.85
CA PRO A 58 10.70 17.37 5.25
C PRO A 58 9.42 18.20 5.47
N LEU A 59 9.13 19.14 4.59
CA LEU A 59 7.88 19.93 4.65
C LEU A 59 6.66 19.01 4.46
N GLY A 60 6.72 18.12 3.48
CA GLY A 60 5.66 17.11 3.25
C GLY A 60 5.45 16.22 4.47
N TYR A 61 6.52 15.81 5.15
CA TYR A 61 6.43 15.00 6.37
C TYR A 61 5.69 15.75 7.48
N PHE A 62 6.11 16.97 7.82
CA PHE A 62 5.46 17.74 8.89
C PHE A 62 4.02 18.11 8.53
N ALA A 63 3.74 18.47 7.29
CA ALA A 63 2.37 18.73 6.85
C ALA A 63 1.47 17.50 6.99
N THR A 64 1.94 16.32 6.54
CA THR A 64 1.17 15.08 6.64
C THR A 64 1.04 14.61 8.10
N LEU A 65 2.09 14.78 8.92
CA LEU A 65 2.02 14.49 10.35
C LEU A 65 0.97 15.37 11.05
N THR A 66 0.91 16.66 10.72
CA THR A 66 -0.12 17.58 11.23
C THR A 66 -1.53 17.09 10.84
N LEU A 67 -1.72 16.65 9.60
CA LEU A 67 -2.99 16.06 9.16
C LEU A 67 -3.32 14.75 9.90
N LEU A 68 -2.33 13.88 10.15
CA LEU A 68 -2.51 12.68 10.96
C LEU A 68 -2.96 13.03 12.39
N VAL A 69 -2.34 14.03 13.01
CA VAL A 69 -2.74 14.50 14.35
C VAL A 69 -4.15 15.11 14.31
N ALA A 70 -4.47 15.90 13.27
CA ALA A 70 -5.81 16.48 13.12
C ALA A 70 -6.92 15.41 13.06
N VAL A 71 -6.65 14.25 12.42
CA VAL A 71 -7.61 13.12 12.40
C VAL A 71 -8.01 12.67 13.79
N LEU A 72 -7.13 12.73 14.80
CA LEU A 72 -7.45 12.33 16.17
C LEU A 72 -8.56 13.21 16.79
N PHE A 73 -8.66 14.47 16.37
CA PHE A 73 -9.61 15.45 16.92
C PHE A 73 -10.86 15.61 16.06
N VAL A 74 -10.70 15.70 14.74
CA VAL A 74 -11.79 16.03 13.81
C VAL A 74 -12.04 14.94 12.76
N GLY A 75 -11.42 13.78 12.93
CA GLY A 75 -11.56 12.65 12.01
C GLY A 75 -12.94 12.04 12.03
N ILE A 76 -13.32 11.47 10.90
CA ILE A 76 -14.58 10.74 10.69
C ILE A 76 -14.33 9.28 10.36
N SER A 77 -15.37 8.46 10.50
CA SER A 77 -15.44 7.08 10.04
C SER A 77 -16.64 6.96 9.10
N PRO A 78 -16.43 6.84 7.77
CA PRO A 78 -17.52 6.75 6.80
C PRO A 78 -18.39 5.50 6.96
N ASP A 79 -17.84 4.43 7.49
CA ASP A 79 -18.47 3.13 7.75
C ASP A 79 -19.14 3.04 9.13
N GLY A 80 -19.14 4.13 9.91
CA GLY A 80 -19.73 4.17 11.25
C GLY A 80 -18.94 3.41 12.31
N SER A 81 -17.74 2.92 12.00
CA SER A 81 -16.85 2.27 12.97
C SER A 81 -16.31 3.27 13.98
N GLU A 82 -15.81 2.80 15.12
CA GLU A 82 -15.17 3.67 16.12
C GLU A 82 -13.82 4.25 15.65
N ALA A 83 -13.24 3.68 14.59
CA ALA A 83 -11.92 4.03 14.09
C ALA A 83 -11.98 5.26 13.16
N ARG A 84 -11.77 6.44 13.70
CA ARG A 84 -11.67 7.69 12.94
C ARG A 84 -10.35 7.76 12.21
N ARG A 85 -10.37 7.70 10.87
CA ARG A 85 -9.17 7.60 10.03
C ARG A 85 -9.17 8.57 8.84
N TRP A 86 -10.28 9.27 8.60
CA TRP A 86 -10.46 10.14 7.45
C TRP A 86 -10.78 11.57 7.87
N LEU A 87 -10.36 12.52 7.05
CA LEU A 87 -10.78 13.92 7.11
C LEU A 87 -11.80 14.16 6.01
N LEU A 88 -12.86 14.89 6.31
CA LEU A 88 -13.82 15.36 5.31
C LEU A 88 -13.31 16.67 4.70
N VAL A 89 -13.03 16.67 3.41
CA VAL A 89 -12.60 17.86 2.65
C VAL A 89 -13.61 18.10 1.52
N GLY A 90 -14.59 18.96 1.79
CA GLY A 90 -15.72 19.11 0.89
C GLY A 90 -16.51 17.79 0.76
N PRO A 91 -16.81 17.31 -0.46
CA PRO A 91 -17.53 16.05 -0.68
C PRO A 91 -16.61 14.80 -0.65
N VAL A 92 -15.29 14.98 -0.43
CA VAL A 92 -14.32 13.90 -0.54
C VAL A 92 -13.73 13.55 0.82
N THR A 93 -13.59 12.26 1.11
CA THR A 93 -12.85 11.78 2.28
C THR A 93 -11.38 11.62 1.95
N PHE A 94 -10.52 12.18 2.78
CA PHE A 94 -9.07 12.13 2.66
C PHE A 94 -8.46 11.35 3.82
N GLN A 95 -7.60 10.36 3.51
CA GLN A 95 -6.92 9.54 4.50
C GLN A 95 -5.42 9.91 4.57
N PRO A 96 -4.98 10.69 5.55
CA PRO A 96 -3.59 11.16 5.63
C PRO A 96 -2.56 10.04 5.76
N SER A 97 -2.92 8.89 6.35
CA SER A 97 -2.03 7.74 6.49
C SER A 97 -1.65 7.09 5.14
N GLU A 98 -2.48 7.20 4.11
CA GLU A 98 -2.14 6.79 2.76
C GLU A 98 -1.05 7.69 2.17
N LEU A 99 -1.20 9.01 2.32
CA LEU A 99 -0.19 9.97 1.88
C LEU A 99 1.13 9.82 2.65
N MET A 100 1.07 9.50 3.96
CA MET A 100 2.26 9.32 4.79
C MET A 100 3.19 8.24 4.23
N LYS A 101 2.67 7.16 3.63
CA LYS A 101 3.50 6.10 3.00
C LYS A 101 4.41 6.67 1.91
N VAL A 102 3.88 7.54 1.07
CA VAL A 102 4.63 8.19 -0.01
C VAL A 102 5.62 9.22 0.52
N VAL A 103 5.20 9.97 1.52
CA VAL A 103 6.03 11.00 2.16
C VAL A 103 7.22 10.38 2.89
N VAL A 104 7.02 9.21 3.54
CA VAL A 104 8.10 8.43 4.16
C VAL A 104 9.15 8.00 3.12
N ILE A 105 8.74 7.59 1.91
CA ILE A 105 9.67 7.27 0.83
C ILE A 105 10.55 8.49 0.50
N ALA A 106 9.91 9.63 0.28
CA ALA A 106 10.62 10.87 -0.07
C ALA A 106 11.53 11.37 1.07
N TYR A 107 11.05 11.27 2.33
CA TYR A 107 11.80 11.66 3.52
C TYR A 107 13.05 10.81 3.72
N LEU A 108 12.92 9.48 3.63
CA LEU A 108 14.06 8.57 3.78
C LEU A 108 15.06 8.73 2.62
N ALA A 109 14.58 8.94 1.39
CA ALA A 109 15.44 9.24 0.25
C ALA A 109 16.22 10.55 0.47
N ALA A 110 15.57 11.59 1.04
CA ALA A 110 16.22 12.84 1.40
C ALA A 110 17.26 12.66 2.51
N PHE A 111 16.90 11.91 3.56
CA PHE A 111 17.78 11.66 4.70
C PHE A 111 19.06 10.95 4.25
N PHE A 112 18.95 9.83 3.57
CA PHE A 112 20.11 9.04 3.16
C PHE A 112 20.92 9.69 2.04
N HIS A 113 20.30 10.52 1.18
CA HIS A 113 21.04 11.31 0.20
C HIS A 113 21.97 12.32 0.86
N ASN A 114 21.53 12.97 1.95
CA ASN A 114 22.29 14.00 2.67
C ASN A 114 23.27 13.42 3.71
N HIS A 115 23.11 12.16 4.08
CA HIS A 115 23.87 11.48 5.15
C HIS A 115 24.45 10.16 4.64
N LEU A 116 25.16 10.18 3.51
CA LEU A 116 25.83 9.01 2.93
C LEU A 116 26.83 8.45 3.94
N GLY A 117 26.68 7.15 4.27
CA GLY A 117 27.54 6.48 5.23
C GLY A 117 27.19 6.76 6.71
N ASP A 118 26.13 7.50 6.98
CA ASP A 118 25.70 7.74 8.37
C ASP A 118 25.17 6.45 8.99
N TRP A 119 25.75 6.11 10.14
CA TRP A 119 25.34 5.00 10.97
C TRP A 119 24.16 5.33 11.92
N GLN A 120 23.72 6.59 11.95
CA GLN A 120 22.69 7.09 12.88
C GLN A 120 21.27 6.78 12.40
N VAL A 121 21.01 5.52 12.02
CA VAL A 121 19.67 5.08 11.54
C VAL A 121 18.56 5.20 12.58
N TRP A 122 18.90 5.41 13.86
CA TRP A 122 17.91 5.65 14.90
C TRP A 122 17.11 6.95 14.68
N ARG A 123 17.73 7.97 14.04
CA ARG A 123 17.06 9.25 13.75
C ARG A 123 15.87 9.09 12.80
N PRO A 124 16.04 8.52 11.59
CA PRO A 124 14.90 8.29 10.72
C PRO A 124 13.91 7.28 11.31
N MET A 125 14.37 6.28 12.08
CA MET A 125 13.46 5.35 12.77
C MET A 125 12.60 6.05 13.82
N LEU A 126 13.16 7.01 14.58
CA LEU A 126 12.38 7.82 15.52
C LEU A 126 11.28 8.62 14.79
N VAL A 127 11.64 9.27 13.68
CA VAL A 127 10.70 10.05 12.87
C VAL A 127 9.56 9.15 12.35
N ILE A 128 9.90 7.98 11.80
CA ILE A 128 8.90 7.01 11.35
C ILE A 128 8.08 6.49 12.53
N GLY A 129 8.72 6.25 13.68
CA GLY A 129 8.06 5.82 14.91
C GLY A 129 6.99 6.79 15.40
N VAL A 130 7.25 8.11 15.32
CA VAL A 130 6.26 9.14 15.66
C VAL A 130 5.05 9.07 14.72
N ALA A 131 5.27 9.00 13.41
CA ALA A 131 4.17 8.88 12.44
C ALA A 131 3.36 7.59 12.66
N ALA A 132 4.04 6.46 12.82
CA ALA A 132 3.40 5.18 13.07
C ALA A 132 2.65 5.16 14.41
N GLY A 133 3.19 5.79 15.45
CA GLY A 133 2.53 5.94 16.76
C GLY A 133 1.20 6.71 16.63
N VAL A 134 1.19 7.83 15.90
CA VAL A 134 -0.05 8.57 15.64
C VAL A 134 -1.06 7.73 14.83
N VAL A 135 -0.58 6.92 13.87
CA VAL A 135 -1.44 5.99 13.10
C VAL A 135 -2.00 4.88 13.99
N VAL A 136 -1.24 4.37 14.96
CA VAL A 136 -1.74 3.40 15.96
C VAL A 136 -2.84 4.03 16.83
N MET A 137 -2.71 5.31 17.21
CA MET A 137 -3.75 6.03 17.95
C MET A 137 -5.07 6.20 17.15
N GLN A 138 -5.04 6.03 15.82
CA GLN A 138 -6.22 5.98 14.95
C GLN A 138 -6.78 4.55 14.76
N PRO A 139 -6.61 3.63 15.69
CA PRO A 139 -6.66 2.17 15.59
C PRO A 139 -6.37 1.59 14.17
N ASN A 140 -5.20 1.96 13.59
CA ASN A 140 -4.80 1.50 12.26
C ASN A 140 -3.42 0.79 12.31
N VAL A 141 -3.40 -0.33 13.04
CA VAL A 141 -2.18 -1.10 13.30
C VAL A 141 -1.54 -1.65 12.01
N SER A 142 -2.35 -2.10 11.06
CA SER A 142 -1.85 -2.64 9.79
C SER A 142 -1.05 -1.60 9.00
N THR A 143 -1.54 -0.36 8.92
CA THR A 143 -0.82 0.74 8.26
C THR A 143 0.44 1.15 9.02
N ALA A 144 0.40 1.16 10.37
CA ALA A 144 1.58 1.45 11.17
C ALA A 144 2.69 0.40 10.96
N LEU A 145 2.34 -0.88 10.99
CA LEU A 145 3.27 -1.97 10.68
C LEU A 145 3.82 -1.87 9.25
N PHE A 146 2.96 -1.52 8.30
CA PHE A 146 3.37 -1.32 6.92
C PHE A 146 4.36 -0.14 6.77
N LEU A 147 4.16 0.97 7.49
CA LEU A 147 5.12 2.09 7.50
C LEU A 147 6.49 1.66 8.02
N PHE A 148 6.55 0.83 9.08
CA PHE A 148 7.82 0.28 9.58
C PHE A 148 8.47 -0.66 8.57
N ALA A 149 7.70 -1.58 7.97
CA ALA A 149 8.20 -2.50 6.94
C ALA A 149 8.74 -1.75 5.71
N LEU A 150 8.03 -0.70 5.29
CA LEU A 150 8.46 0.18 4.19
C LEU A 150 9.76 0.91 4.54
N ALA A 151 9.85 1.49 5.74
CA ALA A 151 11.06 2.16 6.20
C ALA A 151 12.24 1.19 6.27
N PHE A 152 12.03 -0.01 6.81
CA PHE A 152 13.03 -1.08 6.86
C PHE A 152 13.56 -1.41 5.46
N ALA A 153 12.67 -1.63 4.49
CA ALA A 153 13.04 -1.94 3.10
C ALA A 153 13.87 -0.81 2.46
N ILE A 154 13.49 0.46 2.68
CA ILE A 154 14.21 1.61 2.13
C ILE A 154 15.59 1.76 2.78
N MET A 155 15.69 1.58 4.10
CA MET A 155 16.96 1.63 4.82
C MET A 155 17.91 0.51 4.39
N LEU A 156 17.37 -0.70 4.14
CA LEU A 156 18.14 -1.80 3.58
C LEU A 156 18.65 -1.45 2.16
N ALA A 157 17.80 -0.88 1.31
CA ALA A 157 18.20 -0.40 -0.02
C ALA A 157 19.23 0.73 0.04
N ALA A 158 19.24 1.53 1.11
CA ALA A 158 20.25 2.55 1.38
C ALA A 158 21.60 1.98 1.89
N GLY A 159 21.71 0.66 2.03
CA GLY A 159 22.96 0.00 2.44
C GLY A 159 23.13 -0.14 3.96
N THR A 160 22.08 0.09 4.75
CA THR A 160 22.14 -0.14 6.20
C THR A 160 22.29 -1.64 6.49
N SER A 161 23.19 -2.01 7.41
CA SER A 161 23.42 -3.41 7.76
C SER A 161 22.17 -4.06 8.38
N LEU A 162 21.86 -5.27 7.93
CA LEU A 162 20.68 -6.03 8.36
C LEU A 162 20.66 -6.22 9.89
N GLY A 163 21.82 -6.55 10.51
CA GLY A 163 21.92 -6.73 11.97
C GLY A 163 21.53 -5.46 12.75
N ARG A 164 21.92 -4.27 12.27
CA ARG A 164 21.55 -2.99 12.89
C ARG A 164 20.06 -2.70 12.71
N LEU A 165 19.51 -2.96 11.54
CA LEU A 165 18.06 -2.81 11.30
C LEU A 165 17.26 -3.75 12.19
N LEU A 166 17.66 -5.01 12.32
CA LEU A 166 16.99 -5.99 13.17
C LEU A 166 17.04 -5.58 14.64
N SER A 167 18.19 -5.12 15.13
CA SER A 167 18.32 -4.69 16.55
C SER A 167 17.42 -3.50 16.86
N ILE A 168 17.36 -2.49 15.99
CA ILE A 168 16.51 -1.31 16.19
C ILE A 168 15.02 -1.70 16.05
N SER A 169 14.68 -2.54 15.06
CA SER A 169 13.31 -3.01 14.88
C SER A 169 12.82 -3.86 16.05
N LEU A 170 13.67 -4.71 16.63
CA LEU A 170 13.35 -5.48 17.81
C LEU A 170 13.12 -4.55 19.01
N SER A 171 13.98 -3.56 19.23
CA SER A 171 13.79 -2.56 20.28
C SER A 171 12.49 -1.79 20.12
N ALA A 172 12.18 -1.35 18.89
CA ALA A 172 10.92 -0.67 18.57
C ALA A 172 9.70 -1.58 18.81
N ALA A 173 9.77 -2.86 18.44
CA ALA A 173 8.72 -3.84 18.69
C ALA A 173 8.47 -4.06 20.19
N ILE A 174 9.53 -4.19 20.99
CA ILE A 174 9.41 -4.32 22.46
C ILE A 174 8.72 -3.08 23.04
N ILE A 175 9.14 -1.88 22.65
CA ILE A 175 8.52 -0.62 23.09
C ILE A 175 7.04 -0.57 22.66
N ALA A 176 6.73 -0.94 21.42
CA ALA A 176 5.37 -0.96 20.93
C ALA A 176 4.47 -1.93 21.70
N VAL A 177 4.97 -3.11 22.07
CA VAL A 177 4.22 -4.08 22.87
C VAL A 177 4.03 -3.58 24.31
N VAL A 178 5.09 -3.07 24.95
CA VAL A 178 5.02 -2.65 26.35
C VAL A 178 4.18 -1.38 26.54
N VAL A 179 4.33 -0.40 25.63
CA VAL A 179 3.65 0.89 25.76
C VAL A 179 2.31 0.89 25.01
N GLY A 180 2.26 0.33 23.80
CA GLY A 180 1.07 0.31 22.95
C GLY A 180 0.13 -0.85 23.26
N GLY A 181 0.63 -1.97 23.78
CA GLY A 181 -0.18 -3.17 24.08
C GLY A 181 -1.40 -2.90 24.95
N PRO A 182 -1.28 -2.22 26.10
CA PRO A 182 -2.43 -1.88 26.95
C PRO A 182 -3.48 -1.00 26.25
N TYR A 183 -3.04 -0.09 25.37
CA TYR A 183 -3.94 0.73 24.56
C TYR A 183 -4.65 -0.11 23.50
N LEU A 184 -3.92 -0.98 22.80
CA LEU A 184 -4.49 -1.82 21.73
C LEU A 184 -5.41 -2.91 22.28
N ALA A 185 -5.21 -3.39 23.50
CA ALA A 185 -6.08 -4.37 24.16
C ALA A 185 -7.52 -3.88 24.37
N GLN A 186 -7.78 -2.58 24.25
CA GLN A 186 -9.14 -2.01 24.33
C GLN A 186 -9.96 -2.25 23.05
N TYR A 187 -9.31 -2.63 21.95
CA TYR A 187 -9.96 -2.81 20.65
C TYR A 187 -10.16 -4.28 20.32
N SER A 188 -11.39 -4.78 20.49
CA SER A 188 -11.75 -6.18 20.21
C SER A 188 -11.47 -6.60 18.78
N TYR A 189 -11.59 -5.69 17.81
CA TYR A 189 -11.41 -5.97 16.38
C TYR A 189 -10.02 -6.58 16.04
N LEU A 190 -8.98 -6.29 16.84
CA LEU A 190 -7.66 -6.89 16.65
C LEU A 190 -7.65 -8.37 17.04
N ALA A 191 -8.28 -8.69 18.18
CA ALA A 191 -8.45 -10.06 18.61
C ALA A 191 -9.32 -10.83 17.61
N ASP A 192 -10.42 -10.22 17.15
CA ASP A 192 -11.35 -10.81 16.18
C ASP A 192 -10.68 -11.16 14.84
N ARG A 193 -9.73 -10.33 14.37
CA ARG A 193 -8.96 -10.63 13.15
C ARG A 193 -8.02 -11.81 13.32
N ILE A 194 -7.39 -11.94 14.49
CA ILE A 194 -6.46 -13.04 14.77
C ILE A 194 -7.24 -14.34 14.99
N THR A 195 -8.32 -14.32 15.76
CA THR A 195 -9.17 -15.48 15.97
C THR A 195 -9.83 -15.94 14.68
N GLY A 196 -10.42 -15.01 13.90
CA GLY A 196 -11.00 -15.32 12.60
C GLY A 196 -10.01 -15.91 11.59
N PHE A 197 -8.72 -15.51 11.68
CA PHE A 197 -7.68 -16.15 10.89
C PHE A 197 -7.33 -17.55 11.39
N ALA A 198 -7.23 -17.75 12.70
CA ALA A 198 -6.98 -19.08 13.28
C ALA A 198 -8.11 -20.06 12.94
N ASP A 199 -9.37 -19.62 13.00
CA ASP A 199 -10.56 -20.43 12.71
C ASP A 199 -10.64 -20.89 11.24
N LEU A 200 -9.99 -20.17 10.30
CA LEU A 200 -9.91 -20.63 8.90
C LEU A 200 -9.17 -21.96 8.72
N TRP A 201 -8.30 -22.28 9.66
CA TRP A 201 -7.46 -23.48 9.64
C TRP A 201 -7.92 -24.51 10.68
N GLY A 202 -8.98 -24.21 11.46
CA GLY A 202 -9.61 -25.09 12.42
C GLY A 202 -10.66 -26.01 11.80
N ASP A 203 -11.14 -26.99 12.59
CA ASP A 203 -12.14 -27.96 12.16
C ASP A 203 -13.55 -27.33 12.04
N GLN A 204 -13.79 -26.19 12.68
CA GLN A 204 -15.06 -25.47 12.66
C GLN A 204 -14.86 -24.06 12.13
N VAL A 205 -15.05 -23.88 10.83
CA VAL A 205 -15.02 -22.54 10.21
C VAL A 205 -16.31 -21.82 10.54
N ASP A 206 -16.22 -20.73 11.31
CA ASP A 206 -17.36 -19.85 11.55
C ASP A 206 -17.68 -19.04 10.28
N VAL A 207 -18.64 -19.54 9.51
CA VAL A 207 -19.08 -18.93 8.24
C VAL A 207 -19.98 -17.69 8.40
N GLN A 208 -20.26 -17.27 9.64
CA GLN A 208 -21.08 -16.07 9.95
C GLN A 208 -20.34 -15.06 10.84
N GLY A 209 -19.23 -15.46 11.46
CA GLY A 209 -18.44 -14.65 12.38
C GLY A 209 -17.16 -14.08 11.78
N THR A 210 -16.10 -14.10 12.57
CA THR A 210 -14.81 -13.43 12.30
C THR A 210 -14.08 -13.97 11.06
N SER A 211 -14.31 -15.22 10.65
CA SER A 211 -13.73 -15.83 9.45
C SER A 211 -14.59 -15.69 8.19
N PHE A 212 -15.77 -15.07 8.28
CA PHE A 212 -16.75 -14.97 7.20
C PHE A 212 -16.16 -14.41 5.89
N GLN A 213 -15.42 -13.29 5.96
CA GLN A 213 -14.86 -12.64 4.79
C GLN A 213 -13.86 -13.55 4.06
N ALA A 214 -12.95 -14.18 4.79
CA ALA A 214 -11.93 -15.05 4.20
C ALA A 214 -12.50 -16.39 3.70
N SER A 215 -13.48 -16.96 4.38
CA SER A 215 -14.19 -18.18 3.93
C SER A 215 -14.96 -17.94 2.63
N ARG A 216 -15.63 -16.79 2.50
CA ARG A 216 -16.30 -16.37 1.27
C ARG A 216 -15.33 -16.14 0.12
N ALA A 217 -14.19 -15.48 0.39
CA ALA A 217 -13.13 -15.29 -0.58
C ALA A 217 -12.60 -16.62 -1.13
N ARG A 218 -12.30 -17.58 -0.24
CA ARG A 218 -11.85 -18.93 -0.61
C ARG A 218 -12.90 -19.66 -1.47
N ALA A 219 -14.17 -19.62 -1.07
CA ALA A 219 -15.24 -20.24 -1.82
C ALA A 219 -15.43 -19.62 -3.22
N ALA A 220 -15.31 -18.29 -3.34
CA ALA A 220 -15.41 -17.57 -4.60
C ALA A 220 -14.28 -17.98 -5.57
N LEU A 221 -13.03 -18.01 -5.09
CA LEU A 221 -11.86 -18.40 -5.88
C LEU A 221 -11.91 -19.86 -6.30
N THR A 222 -12.36 -20.77 -5.42
CA THR A 222 -12.49 -22.20 -5.74
C THR A 222 -13.52 -22.43 -6.84
N ARG A 223 -14.65 -21.71 -6.82
CA ARG A 223 -15.71 -21.81 -7.84
C ARG A 223 -15.31 -21.21 -9.18
N ALA A 224 -14.38 -20.25 -9.19
CA ALA A 224 -13.97 -19.56 -10.40
C ALA A 224 -13.26 -20.47 -11.42
N GLY A 225 -12.55 -21.49 -10.96
CA GLY A 225 -11.83 -22.40 -11.84
C GLY A 225 -10.76 -21.70 -12.69
N LEU A 226 -10.52 -22.20 -13.89
CA LEU A 226 -9.44 -21.72 -14.75
C LEU A 226 -9.77 -20.37 -15.43
N LEU A 227 -11.01 -20.22 -15.93
CA LEU A 227 -11.44 -19.06 -16.77
C LEU A 227 -12.32 -18.06 -16.02
N GLY A 228 -12.68 -18.33 -14.77
CA GLY A 228 -13.62 -17.52 -14.00
C GLY A 228 -15.07 -17.79 -14.38
N ILE A 229 -15.99 -17.17 -13.63
CA ILE A 229 -17.43 -17.24 -13.88
C ILE A 229 -17.92 -16.17 -14.86
N GLY A 230 -17.00 -15.36 -15.36
CA GLY A 230 -17.22 -14.26 -16.31
C GLY A 230 -17.34 -12.89 -15.68
N PRO A 231 -16.95 -11.82 -16.41
CA PRO A 231 -17.13 -10.44 -15.99
C PRO A 231 -18.61 -10.10 -15.89
N GLY A 232 -18.99 -9.25 -14.91
CA GLY A 232 -20.38 -8.84 -14.70
C GLY A 232 -21.22 -9.82 -13.87
N ARG A 233 -20.66 -10.94 -13.41
CA ARG A 233 -21.31 -11.79 -12.39
C ARG A 233 -21.06 -11.21 -11.00
N PRO A 234 -22.11 -11.09 -10.16
CA PRO A 234 -21.98 -10.48 -8.82
C PRO A 234 -20.96 -11.23 -7.94
N VAL A 235 -20.14 -10.48 -7.24
CA VAL A 235 -19.19 -11.02 -6.26
C VAL A 235 -19.78 -10.87 -4.85
N ASN A 236 -20.22 -11.98 -4.26
CA ASN A 236 -20.80 -12.00 -2.91
C ASN A 236 -19.73 -12.21 -1.84
N VAL A 237 -18.71 -11.36 -1.85
CA VAL A 237 -17.64 -11.33 -0.85
C VAL A 237 -17.63 -9.92 -0.26
N PRO A 238 -17.67 -9.77 1.07
CA PRO A 238 -17.55 -8.46 1.70
C PRO A 238 -16.27 -7.76 1.26
N GLU A 239 -16.33 -6.45 1.07
CA GLU A 239 -15.19 -5.63 0.65
C GLU A 239 -14.53 -6.08 -0.67
N ALA A 240 -15.29 -6.72 -1.57
CA ALA A 240 -14.78 -7.21 -2.85
C ALA A 240 -14.29 -6.06 -3.77
N ALA A 241 -14.82 -4.85 -3.63
CA ALA A 241 -14.36 -3.68 -4.36
C ALA A 241 -13.07 -3.07 -3.76
N THR A 242 -12.83 -3.24 -2.47
CA THR A 242 -11.77 -2.57 -1.69
C THR A 242 -10.67 -3.55 -1.28
N ASP A 243 -10.79 -4.15 -0.10
CA ASP A 243 -9.74 -4.97 0.52
C ASP A 243 -9.61 -6.35 -0.10
N MET A 244 -10.68 -6.86 -0.71
CA MET A 244 -10.72 -8.16 -1.41
C MET A 244 -10.77 -8.01 -2.94
N ALA A 245 -10.24 -6.92 -3.49
CA ALA A 245 -10.29 -6.66 -4.93
C ALA A 245 -9.62 -7.75 -5.78
N ALA A 246 -8.58 -8.41 -5.27
CA ALA A 246 -7.97 -9.57 -5.93
C ALA A 246 -8.98 -10.72 -6.11
N VAL A 247 -9.89 -10.93 -5.14
CA VAL A 247 -10.92 -11.97 -5.22
C VAL A 247 -11.94 -11.65 -6.31
N ALA A 248 -12.32 -10.38 -6.46
CA ALA A 248 -13.23 -9.94 -7.53
C ALA A 248 -12.65 -10.22 -8.92
N VAL A 249 -11.36 -9.92 -9.12
CA VAL A 249 -10.62 -10.25 -10.35
C VAL A 249 -10.54 -11.76 -10.56
N GLY A 250 -10.17 -12.50 -9.49
CA GLY A 250 -10.04 -13.96 -9.54
C GLY A 250 -11.36 -14.67 -9.80
N GLN A 251 -12.47 -14.22 -9.20
CA GLN A 251 -13.80 -14.77 -9.48
C GLN A 251 -14.23 -14.49 -10.92
N SER A 252 -13.97 -13.30 -11.43
CA SER A 252 -14.37 -12.90 -12.78
C SER A 252 -13.56 -13.59 -13.89
N LEU A 253 -12.23 -13.72 -13.73
CA LEU A 253 -11.28 -14.18 -14.74
C LEU A 253 -10.57 -15.49 -14.41
N GLY A 254 -10.88 -16.09 -13.26
CA GLY A 254 -10.30 -17.36 -12.83
C GLY A 254 -8.81 -17.29 -12.54
N LEU A 255 -8.18 -18.46 -12.60
CA LEU A 255 -6.74 -18.62 -12.39
C LEU A 255 -5.93 -17.79 -13.40
N LEU A 256 -6.37 -17.69 -14.66
CA LEU A 256 -5.67 -16.89 -15.68
C LEU A 256 -5.68 -15.41 -15.32
N GLY A 257 -6.78 -14.87 -14.80
CA GLY A 257 -6.86 -13.50 -14.30
C GLY A 257 -5.92 -13.27 -13.12
N MET A 258 -5.85 -14.19 -12.17
CA MET A 258 -4.93 -14.12 -11.02
C MET A 258 -3.47 -14.20 -11.47
N LEU A 259 -3.12 -15.07 -12.39
CA LEU A 259 -1.76 -15.16 -12.94
C LEU A 259 -1.38 -13.87 -13.67
N THR A 260 -2.29 -13.31 -14.46
CA THR A 260 -2.08 -12.02 -15.13
C THR A 260 -1.85 -10.89 -14.10
N LEU A 261 -2.67 -10.83 -13.06
CA LEU A 261 -2.56 -9.85 -11.98
C LEU A 261 -1.21 -9.94 -11.26
N VAL A 262 -0.84 -11.15 -10.81
CA VAL A 262 0.43 -11.40 -10.11
C VAL A 262 1.62 -11.09 -11.01
N SER A 263 1.59 -11.55 -12.27
CA SER A 263 2.66 -11.32 -13.24
C SER A 263 2.84 -9.83 -13.53
N ALA A 264 1.74 -9.06 -13.63
CA ALA A 264 1.79 -7.62 -13.84
C ALA A 264 2.49 -6.90 -12.67
N PHE A 265 2.19 -7.28 -11.41
CA PHE A 265 2.88 -6.73 -10.24
C PHE A 265 4.35 -7.12 -10.20
N VAL A 266 4.67 -8.40 -10.44
CA VAL A 266 6.07 -8.89 -10.47
C VAL A 266 6.88 -8.13 -11.52
N LEU A 267 6.34 -7.97 -12.74
CA LEU A 267 7.02 -7.25 -13.83
C LEU A 267 7.16 -5.76 -13.51
N LEU A 268 6.13 -5.13 -12.92
CA LEU A 268 6.17 -3.73 -12.52
C LEU A 268 7.26 -3.48 -11.47
N VAL A 269 7.32 -4.31 -10.42
CA VAL A 269 8.34 -4.21 -9.36
C VAL A 269 9.72 -4.53 -9.93
N ALA A 270 9.87 -5.58 -10.72
CA ALA A 270 11.16 -5.95 -11.33
C ALA A 270 11.69 -4.84 -12.25
N ARG A 271 10.80 -4.24 -13.08
CA ARG A 271 11.19 -3.10 -13.92
C ARG A 271 11.58 -1.88 -13.08
N GLY A 272 10.81 -1.56 -12.06
CA GLY A 272 11.09 -0.46 -11.14
C GLY A 272 12.42 -0.64 -10.39
N LEU A 273 12.72 -1.85 -9.92
CA LEU A 273 13.99 -2.16 -9.26
C LEU A 273 15.19 -2.06 -10.22
N ARG A 274 15.04 -2.46 -11.49
CA ARG A 274 16.08 -2.22 -12.52
C ARG A 274 16.34 -0.73 -12.72
N ILE A 275 15.30 0.08 -12.74
CA ILE A 275 15.41 1.54 -12.81
C ILE A 275 16.10 2.08 -11.55
N ALA A 276 15.73 1.62 -10.36
CA ALA A 276 16.37 2.01 -9.11
C ALA A 276 17.86 1.69 -9.09
N ALA A 277 18.28 0.51 -9.61
CA ALA A 277 19.67 0.08 -9.68
C ALA A 277 20.49 0.90 -10.69
N ALA A 278 19.87 1.40 -11.77
CA ALA A 278 20.53 2.23 -12.78
C ALA A 278 20.52 3.72 -12.41
N ALA A 279 19.60 4.16 -11.55
CA ALA A 279 19.49 5.54 -11.11
C ALA A 279 20.61 5.90 -10.10
N ARG A 280 20.93 7.19 -10.05
CA ARG A 280 21.92 7.73 -9.11
C ARG A 280 21.28 8.72 -8.14
N GLY A 281 21.97 9.00 -7.04
CA GLY A 281 21.49 9.98 -6.06
C GLY A 281 20.12 9.62 -5.47
N PRO A 282 19.26 10.62 -5.18
CA PRO A 282 17.98 10.36 -4.51
C PRO A 282 16.99 9.60 -5.38
N GLY A 283 17.15 9.62 -6.72
CA GLY A 283 16.29 8.86 -7.65
C GLY A 283 16.31 7.36 -7.40
N ALA A 284 17.46 6.79 -7.04
CA ALA A 284 17.60 5.37 -6.72
C ALA A 284 16.72 4.97 -5.52
N LEU A 285 16.79 5.72 -4.42
CA LEU A 285 16.02 5.42 -3.20
C LEU A 285 14.53 5.74 -3.36
N LEU A 286 14.17 6.78 -4.10
CA LEU A 286 12.77 7.08 -4.45
C LEU A 286 12.15 5.91 -5.23
N ALA A 287 12.87 5.40 -6.26
CA ALA A 287 12.38 4.27 -7.06
C ALA A 287 12.34 2.97 -6.25
N ALA A 288 13.39 2.66 -5.47
CA ALA A 288 13.42 1.48 -4.61
C ALA A 288 12.30 1.50 -3.56
N GLY A 289 12.09 2.65 -2.89
CA GLY A 289 11.01 2.83 -1.93
C GLY A 289 9.62 2.71 -2.55
N ALA A 290 9.43 3.26 -3.74
CA ALA A 290 8.17 3.10 -4.48
C ALA A 290 7.89 1.64 -4.85
N CYS A 291 8.92 0.88 -5.28
CA CYS A 291 8.81 -0.56 -5.54
C CYS A 291 8.48 -1.35 -4.27
N ALA A 292 9.13 -1.03 -3.14
CA ALA A 292 8.83 -1.65 -1.86
C ALA A 292 7.39 -1.35 -1.40
N TYR A 293 6.92 -0.13 -1.62
CA TYR A 293 5.55 0.28 -1.30
C TYR A 293 4.53 -0.47 -2.16
N VAL A 294 4.63 -0.38 -3.49
CA VAL A 294 3.67 -1.01 -4.41
C VAL A 294 3.73 -2.54 -4.31
N GLY A 295 4.92 -3.11 -4.32
CA GLY A 295 5.12 -4.56 -4.24
C GLY A 295 4.72 -5.13 -2.88
N GLY A 296 5.08 -4.46 -1.78
CA GLY A 296 4.72 -4.87 -0.42
C GLY A 296 3.20 -4.81 -0.19
N GLN A 297 2.55 -3.75 -0.65
CA GLN A 297 1.09 -3.60 -0.52
C GLN A 297 0.35 -4.64 -1.38
N ALA A 298 0.81 -4.89 -2.62
CA ALA A 298 0.25 -5.91 -3.48
C ALA A 298 0.43 -7.32 -2.88
N ALA A 299 1.63 -7.65 -2.41
CA ALA A 299 1.92 -8.93 -1.78
C ALA A 299 1.04 -9.17 -0.54
N LEU A 300 0.91 -8.15 0.33
CA LEU A 300 0.08 -8.25 1.52
C LEU A 300 -1.40 -8.49 1.17
N ASN A 301 -1.97 -7.75 0.23
CA ASN A 301 -3.35 -7.95 -0.21
C ASN A 301 -3.57 -9.33 -0.85
N LEU A 302 -2.65 -9.78 -1.69
CA LEU A 302 -2.73 -11.11 -2.31
C LEU A 302 -2.62 -12.25 -1.28
N LEU A 303 -1.77 -12.09 -0.25
CA LEU A 303 -1.66 -13.04 0.86
C LEU A 303 -2.95 -13.09 1.71
N VAL A 304 -3.59 -11.94 1.94
CA VAL A 304 -4.91 -11.86 2.58
C VAL A 304 -5.97 -12.57 1.74
N ALA A 305 -6.02 -12.29 0.44
CA ALA A 305 -6.96 -12.93 -0.49
C ALA A 305 -6.78 -14.46 -0.58
N ALA A 306 -5.53 -14.92 -0.43
CA ALA A 306 -5.20 -16.35 -0.36
C ALA A 306 -5.49 -17.00 1.02
N GLY A 307 -5.86 -16.22 2.04
CA GLY A 307 -6.07 -16.68 3.41
C GLY A 307 -4.79 -17.07 4.14
N LEU A 308 -3.64 -16.55 3.73
CA LEU A 308 -2.33 -16.86 4.32
C LEU A 308 -1.93 -15.89 5.44
N VAL A 309 -2.59 -14.75 5.53
CA VAL A 309 -2.43 -13.77 6.61
C VAL A 309 -3.80 -13.22 7.02
N PRO A 310 -3.95 -12.71 8.24
CA PRO A 310 -5.20 -12.09 8.69
C PRO A 310 -5.61 -10.92 7.79
N VAL A 311 -6.91 -10.62 7.73
CA VAL A 311 -7.44 -9.48 6.97
C VAL A 311 -6.84 -8.18 7.52
N THR A 312 -6.15 -7.41 6.67
CA THR A 312 -5.41 -6.21 7.07
C THR A 312 -6.10 -4.90 6.72
N GLY A 313 -7.04 -4.89 5.80
CA GLY A 313 -7.65 -3.65 5.30
C GLY A 313 -6.71 -2.84 4.39
N VAL A 314 -5.70 -3.49 3.80
CA VAL A 314 -4.75 -2.83 2.90
C VAL A 314 -5.19 -3.04 1.45
N PRO A 315 -5.52 -1.97 0.70
CA PRO A 315 -6.05 -2.09 -0.64
C PRO A 315 -4.99 -2.57 -1.65
N LEU A 316 -5.43 -3.25 -2.71
CA LEU A 316 -4.56 -3.69 -3.81
C LEU A 316 -4.22 -2.50 -4.74
N PRO A 317 -2.92 -2.18 -4.94
CA PRO A 317 -2.50 -1.04 -5.76
C PRO A 317 -3.13 -1.03 -7.16
N PHE A 318 -3.64 0.11 -7.61
CA PHE A 318 -4.31 0.33 -8.90
C PHE A 318 -5.64 -0.42 -9.12
N VAL A 319 -5.91 -1.47 -8.36
CA VAL A 319 -7.04 -2.40 -8.58
C VAL A 319 -8.21 -2.08 -7.66
N SER A 320 -7.95 -1.87 -6.37
CA SER A 320 -8.98 -1.58 -5.36
C SER A 320 -9.69 -0.25 -5.58
N TYR A 321 -10.98 -0.21 -5.23
CA TYR A 321 -11.81 1.00 -5.19
C TYR A 321 -11.48 1.84 -3.96
N GLY A 322 -10.29 2.45 -3.96
CA GLY A 322 -9.79 3.28 -2.87
C GLY A 322 -9.05 4.50 -3.39
N PHE A 323 -9.75 5.64 -3.53
CA PHE A 323 -9.17 6.84 -4.17
C PHE A 323 -7.90 7.33 -3.49
N ASN A 324 -7.86 7.36 -2.16
CA ASN A 324 -6.67 7.79 -1.40
C ASN A 324 -5.44 6.90 -1.65
N SER A 325 -5.65 5.58 -1.66
CA SER A 325 -4.59 4.62 -1.99
C SER A 325 -4.15 4.76 -3.45
N LEU A 326 -5.10 4.92 -4.37
CA LEU A 326 -4.82 5.08 -5.79
C LEU A 326 -3.96 6.34 -6.05
N VAL A 327 -4.28 7.47 -5.41
CA VAL A 327 -3.47 8.70 -5.45
C VAL A 327 -2.06 8.44 -4.93
N SER A 328 -1.92 7.81 -3.78
CA SER A 328 -0.62 7.56 -3.14
C SER A 328 0.25 6.61 -3.97
N VAL A 329 -0.31 5.53 -4.48
CA VAL A 329 0.39 4.58 -5.37
C VAL A 329 0.81 5.26 -6.68
N SER A 330 -0.02 6.15 -7.22
CA SER A 330 0.27 6.91 -8.43
C SER A 330 1.41 7.89 -8.24
N ILE A 331 1.48 8.58 -7.09
CA ILE A 331 2.62 9.43 -6.73
C ILE A 331 3.90 8.57 -6.61
N ALA A 332 3.83 7.44 -5.89
CA ALA A 332 4.97 6.55 -5.72
C ALA A 332 5.50 6.03 -7.07
N THR A 333 4.61 5.61 -7.98
CA THR A 333 5.03 5.17 -9.31
C THR A 333 5.56 6.33 -10.16
N GLY A 334 5.05 7.53 -9.95
CA GLY A 334 5.61 8.77 -10.49
C GLY A 334 7.08 8.96 -10.09
N PHE A 335 7.47 8.59 -8.85
CA PHE A 335 8.88 8.63 -8.43
C PHE A 335 9.75 7.69 -9.26
N VAL A 336 9.27 6.49 -9.60
CA VAL A 336 9.99 5.56 -10.49
C VAL A 336 10.20 6.17 -11.87
N HIS A 337 9.19 6.81 -12.42
CA HIS A 337 9.29 7.49 -13.72
C HIS A 337 10.22 8.72 -13.67
N ALA A 338 10.25 9.46 -12.57
CA ALA A 338 11.18 10.57 -12.36
C ALA A 338 12.64 10.06 -12.35
N ALA A 339 12.88 8.96 -11.62
CA ALA A 339 14.19 8.29 -11.58
C ALA A 339 14.61 7.75 -12.96
N PHE A 340 13.69 7.15 -13.72
CA PHE A 340 13.94 6.66 -15.07
C PHE A 340 14.38 7.79 -16.02
N ARG A 341 13.70 8.94 -15.97
CA ARG A 341 14.06 10.09 -16.83
C ARG A 341 15.43 10.64 -16.50
N GLU A 342 15.74 10.74 -15.20
CA GLU A 342 17.05 11.22 -14.76
C GLU A 342 18.17 10.25 -15.18
N ALA A 343 17.98 8.94 -14.97
CA ALA A 343 18.93 7.92 -15.33
C ALA A 343 19.22 7.88 -16.85
N ARG A 344 18.16 7.95 -17.69
CA ARG A 344 18.34 8.07 -19.16
C ARG A 344 19.05 9.34 -19.57
N GLY A 345 18.77 10.46 -18.93
CA GLY A 345 19.47 11.71 -19.17
C GLY A 345 20.96 11.67 -18.81
N GLN A 346 21.35 10.72 -17.95
CA GLN A 346 22.74 10.44 -17.55
C GLN A 346 23.40 9.32 -18.37
N GLY A 347 22.75 8.82 -19.42
CA GLY A 347 23.29 7.80 -20.32
C GLY A 347 23.09 6.36 -19.87
N ALA A 348 22.18 6.09 -18.93
CA ALA A 348 21.87 4.71 -18.54
C ALA A 348 21.08 3.99 -19.65
N ASP A 349 21.51 2.76 -19.98
CA ASP A 349 20.78 1.84 -20.86
C ASP A 349 19.65 1.17 -20.06
N LEU A 350 18.39 1.60 -20.31
CA LEU A 350 17.18 1.17 -19.60
C LEU A 350 16.06 0.76 -20.55
#